data_979ea509e64773c634eb27d804d1997e
#
_entry.id   979ea509e64773c634eb27d804d1997e
#
_cell.length_a   1.000
_cell.length_b   1.000
_cell.length_c   1.000
_cell.angle_alpha   90.00
_cell.angle_beta   90.00
_cell.angle_gamma   90.00
#
_symmetry.space_group_name_H-M   'P 1'
#
loop_
_entity.id
_entity.type
_entity.pdbx_description
1 polymer ?
#
loop_
_entity_poly.entity_id
_entity_poly.type
_entity_poly.pdbx_seq_one_letter_code
_entity_poly.pdbx_strand_id
1 'polypeptide(L)'
;VVGSGQNSGGIARVQDTLTNLRIQDGVAPAPSGPLTLEDLYRQHRMRLVRLALLLVDEPATAEDVVQEAFTGLHRNWSNLRDAQAAVGYLRTAVVNGSRSVLRRRKTARDYTPPHVANARSAESLAMLTAEHQAVVAALSQLPPRQREVLVLRYYGDLSEAEIAEATGISKGTVKSTASRALDALQRIMAAR
;
A
#
# COMPACT_ATOMS: atom_id res chain seq x y z
N VAL A 1 -0.71 -36.27 14.58
CA VAL A 1 -0.92 -34.93 15.11
C VAL A 1 0.46 -34.29 15.29
N VAL A 2 0.97 -33.61 14.28
CA VAL A 2 2.16 -32.75 14.41
C VAL A 2 1.98 -31.60 13.41
N GLY A 3 2.00 -30.34 13.85
CA GLY A 3 2.24 -29.26 12.93
C GLY A 3 1.54 -27.92 13.15
N SER A 4 0.92 -27.61 14.31
CA SER A 4 0.25 -26.30 14.47
C SER A 4 1.12 -25.20 15.13
N GLY A 5 2.32 -25.51 15.62
CA GLY A 5 3.10 -24.57 16.45
C GLY A 5 4.18 -23.76 15.71
N GLN A 6 4.64 -24.18 14.53
CA GLN A 6 5.75 -23.50 13.83
C GLN A 6 5.29 -22.36 12.89
N ASN A 7 4.02 -22.32 12.53
CA ASN A 7 3.51 -21.34 11.56
C ASN A 7 3.28 -19.95 12.17
N SER A 8 2.97 -19.86 13.45
CA SER A 8 2.63 -18.59 14.11
C SER A 8 3.81 -17.61 14.20
N GLY A 9 5.03 -18.08 14.43
CA GLY A 9 6.22 -17.21 14.53
C GLY A 9 6.64 -16.60 13.19
N GLY A 10 6.46 -17.32 12.09
CA GLY A 10 6.76 -16.82 10.75
C GLY A 10 5.79 -15.74 10.30
N ILE A 11 4.50 -15.93 10.56
CA ILE A 11 3.45 -14.95 10.23
C ILE A 11 3.66 -13.65 11.02
N ALA A 12 3.94 -13.76 12.34
CA ALA A 12 4.21 -12.58 13.18
C ALA A 12 5.39 -11.77 12.64
N ARG A 13 6.50 -12.40 12.27
CA ARG A 13 7.67 -11.73 11.68
C ARG A 13 7.32 -11.01 10.37
N VAL A 14 6.55 -11.64 9.49
CA VAL A 14 6.09 -11.03 8.24
C VAL A 14 5.20 -9.81 8.50
N GLN A 15 4.28 -9.92 9.46
CA GLN A 15 3.42 -8.81 9.88
C GLN A 15 4.22 -7.66 10.46
N ASP A 16 5.21 -7.95 11.31
CA ASP A 16 6.10 -6.95 11.91
C ASP A 16 6.91 -6.24 10.82
N THR A 17 7.46 -6.96 9.85
CA THR A 17 8.22 -6.37 8.74
C THR A 17 7.34 -5.47 7.87
N LEU A 18 6.11 -5.90 7.54
CA LEU A 18 5.15 -5.07 6.80
C LEU A 18 4.76 -3.80 7.58
N THR A 19 4.59 -3.91 8.89
CA THR A 19 4.29 -2.77 9.78
C THR A 19 5.50 -1.84 9.90
N ASN A 20 6.71 -2.38 10.03
CA ASN A 20 7.96 -1.61 10.12
C ASN A 20 8.26 -0.86 8.82
N LEU A 21 7.92 -1.42 7.66
CA LEU A 21 7.98 -0.72 6.37
C LEU A 21 7.20 0.61 6.41
N ARG A 22 6.08 0.63 7.14
CA ARG A 22 5.26 1.81 7.37
C ARG A 22 5.92 2.79 8.36
N ILE A 23 6.53 2.28 9.42
CA ILE A 23 7.07 3.11 10.52
C ILE A 23 8.33 3.86 10.11
N GLN A 24 9.18 3.27 9.28
CA GLN A 24 10.43 3.89 8.79
C GLN A 24 10.19 5.14 7.93
N ASP A 25 8.98 5.36 7.43
CA ASP A 25 8.62 6.55 6.69
C ASP A 25 8.44 7.80 7.56
N GLY A 26 8.91 7.78 8.80
CA GLY A 26 9.02 8.86 9.77
C GLY A 26 7.93 9.93 9.66
N VAL A 27 7.01 9.98 10.61
CA VAL A 27 6.13 11.16 10.76
C VAL A 27 7.02 12.28 11.29
N ALA A 28 7.24 13.30 10.47
CA ALA A 28 7.86 14.54 10.96
C ALA A 28 7.05 15.08 12.15
N PRO A 29 7.67 15.77 13.12
CA PRO A 29 6.96 16.34 14.26
C PRO A 29 5.82 17.23 13.78
N ALA A 30 4.70 17.18 14.49
CA ALA A 30 3.51 17.97 14.17
C ALA A 30 3.89 19.48 14.07
N PRO A 31 3.39 20.18 13.04
CA PRO A 31 3.65 21.61 12.90
C PRO A 31 3.07 22.38 14.08
N SER A 32 3.83 23.38 14.56
CA SER A 32 3.43 24.22 15.69
C SER A 32 2.36 25.28 15.36
N GLY A 33 1.70 25.17 14.21
CA GLY A 33 0.71 26.12 13.68
C GLY A 33 -0.47 25.43 13.02
N PRO A 34 -1.38 26.20 12.40
CA PRO A 34 -2.50 25.63 11.63
C PRO A 34 -1.95 24.77 10.49
N LEU A 35 -2.49 23.56 10.36
CA LEU A 35 -2.07 22.60 9.35
C LEU A 35 -2.23 23.17 7.94
N THR A 36 -1.17 23.11 7.15
CA THR A 36 -1.19 23.54 5.74
C THR A 36 -1.13 22.33 4.80
N LEU A 37 -1.56 22.55 3.56
CA LEU A 37 -1.44 21.54 2.50
C LEU A 37 0.04 21.19 2.24
N GLU A 38 0.93 22.19 2.35
CA GLU A 38 2.36 22.00 2.18
C GLU A 38 2.96 21.10 3.28
N ASP A 39 2.52 21.26 4.53
CA ASP A 39 2.94 20.42 5.64
C ASP A 39 2.52 18.97 5.43
N LEU A 40 1.26 18.76 5.00
CA LEU A 40 0.77 17.43 4.66
C LEU A 40 1.55 16.80 3.49
N TYR A 41 1.83 17.58 2.45
CA TYR A 41 2.63 17.12 1.32
C TYR A 41 4.02 16.68 1.77
N ARG A 42 4.70 17.54 2.52
CA ARG A 42 6.07 17.28 3.02
C ARG A 42 6.13 16.06 3.94
N GLN A 43 5.13 15.89 4.81
CA GLN A 43 5.08 14.82 5.80
C GLN A 43 4.61 13.47 5.21
N HIS A 44 3.68 13.48 4.26
CA HIS A 44 2.98 12.26 3.87
C HIS A 44 3.27 11.79 2.43
N ARG A 45 3.86 12.67 1.56
CA ARG A 45 4.08 12.33 0.14
C ARG A 45 4.82 11.01 -0.05
N MET A 46 5.98 10.85 0.59
CA MET A 46 6.82 9.66 0.37
C MET A 46 6.13 8.37 0.81
N ARG A 47 5.42 8.41 1.93
CA ARG A 47 4.64 7.28 2.42
C ARG A 47 3.49 6.91 1.46
N LEU A 48 2.81 7.91 0.93
CA LEU A 48 1.73 7.70 -0.04
C LEU A 48 2.26 7.19 -1.39
N VAL A 49 3.42 7.68 -1.85
CA VAL A 49 4.09 7.16 -3.06
C VAL A 49 4.47 5.69 -2.88
N ARG A 50 5.02 5.29 -1.71
CA ARG A 50 5.31 3.89 -1.44
C ARG A 50 4.04 3.03 -1.36
N LEU A 51 2.97 3.54 -0.74
CA LEU A 51 1.67 2.86 -0.75
C LEU A 51 1.20 2.61 -2.19
N ALA A 52 1.21 3.64 -3.03
CA ALA A 52 0.84 3.52 -4.43
C ALA A 52 1.75 2.54 -5.18
N LEU A 53 3.07 2.63 -4.98
CA LEU A 53 4.07 1.77 -5.63
C LEU A 53 3.86 0.27 -5.30
N LEU A 54 3.52 -0.04 -4.05
CA LEU A 54 3.18 -1.42 -3.64
C LEU A 54 1.92 -1.96 -4.33
N LEU A 55 1.07 -1.09 -4.86
CA LEU A 55 -0.15 -1.46 -5.57
C LEU A 55 0.02 -1.49 -7.09
N VAL A 56 0.69 -0.47 -7.69
CA VAL A 56 0.75 -0.29 -9.16
C VAL A 56 2.05 -0.74 -9.82
N ASP A 57 3.08 -1.07 -9.05
CA ASP A 57 4.38 -1.59 -9.49
C ASP A 57 5.21 -0.64 -10.40
N GLU A 58 4.79 0.63 -10.57
CA GLU A 58 5.48 1.59 -11.44
C GLU A 58 5.61 2.96 -10.77
N PRO A 59 6.84 3.49 -10.59
CA PRO A 59 7.08 4.73 -9.85
C PRO A 59 6.39 5.95 -10.44
N ALA A 60 6.46 6.16 -11.75
CA ALA A 60 5.83 7.29 -12.40
C ALA A 60 4.31 7.29 -12.17
N THR A 61 3.67 6.15 -12.36
CA THR A 61 2.25 5.98 -12.08
C THR A 61 1.91 6.18 -10.59
N ALA A 62 2.78 5.72 -9.69
CA ALA A 62 2.58 5.91 -8.25
C ALA A 62 2.65 7.40 -7.87
N GLU A 63 3.59 8.15 -8.44
CA GLU A 63 3.69 9.59 -8.25
C GLU A 63 2.49 10.34 -8.81
N ASP A 64 2.03 10.00 -10.02
CA ASP A 64 0.84 10.58 -10.64
C ASP A 64 -0.41 10.39 -9.77
N VAL A 65 -0.61 9.17 -9.24
CA VAL A 65 -1.73 8.86 -8.33
C VAL A 65 -1.67 9.72 -7.07
N VAL A 66 -0.48 9.91 -6.50
CA VAL A 66 -0.32 10.73 -5.29
C VAL A 66 -0.53 12.21 -5.59
N GLN A 67 -0.02 12.72 -6.71
CA GLN A 67 -0.26 14.11 -7.14
C GLN A 67 -1.75 14.38 -7.34
N GLU A 68 -2.48 13.45 -7.99
CA GLU A 68 -3.93 13.59 -8.17
C GLU A 68 -4.68 13.58 -6.83
N ALA A 69 -4.24 12.76 -5.87
CA ALA A 69 -4.81 12.74 -4.52
C ALA A 69 -4.63 14.07 -3.80
N PHE A 70 -3.44 14.69 -3.89
CA PHE A 70 -3.19 16.02 -3.32
C PHE A 70 -3.95 17.13 -4.04
N THR A 71 -4.10 17.03 -5.36
CA THR A 71 -4.94 17.94 -6.15
C THR A 71 -6.40 17.86 -5.71
N GLY A 72 -6.91 16.66 -5.50
CA GLY A 72 -8.25 16.43 -4.95
C GLY A 72 -8.41 16.98 -3.53
N LEU A 73 -7.39 16.79 -2.67
CA LEU A 73 -7.37 17.35 -1.32
C LEU A 73 -7.44 18.87 -1.36
N HIS A 74 -6.65 19.52 -2.23
CA HIS A 74 -6.65 20.97 -2.38
C HIS A 74 -8.02 21.51 -2.75
N ARG A 75 -8.69 20.87 -3.71
CA ARG A 75 -10.07 21.24 -4.12
C ARG A 75 -11.09 21.12 -3.00
N ASN A 76 -10.87 20.16 -2.07
CA ASN A 76 -11.78 19.89 -0.95
C ASN A 76 -11.28 20.46 0.40
N TRP A 77 -10.24 21.28 0.39
CA TRP A 77 -9.59 21.76 1.61
C TRP A 77 -10.53 22.42 2.61
N SER A 78 -11.45 23.24 2.12
CA SER A 78 -12.44 23.95 2.93
C SER A 78 -13.47 23.03 3.63
N ASN A 79 -13.63 21.79 3.15
CA ASN A 79 -14.58 20.82 3.69
C ASN A 79 -13.95 19.89 4.72
N LEU A 80 -12.64 19.99 4.95
CA LEU A 80 -11.92 19.13 5.88
C LEU A 80 -11.93 19.73 7.28
N ARG A 81 -12.26 18.88 8.25
CA ARG A 81 -12.44 19.31 9.66
C ARG A 81 -11.13 19.38 10.44
N ASP A 82 -10.17 18.52 10.10
CA ASP A 82 -8.90 18.38 10.82
C ASP A 82 -7.84 17.64 9.97
N ALA A 83 -6.60 17.58 10.51
CA ALA A 83 -5.47 16.90 9.90
C ALA A 83 -5.70 15.41 9.66
N GLN A 84 -6.40 14.76 10.57
CA GLN A 84 -6.60 13.32 10.52
C GLN A 84 -7.59 12.96 9.41
N ALA A 85 -8.62 13.78 9.22
CA ALA A 85 -9.53 13.69 8.08
C ALA A 85 -8.81 13.90 6.75
N ALA A 86 -7.86 14.84 6.67
CA ALA A 86 -7.05 15.08 5.48
C ALA A 86 -6.17 13.88 5.12
N VAL A 87 -5.48 13.29 6.11
CA VAL A 87 -4.65 12.08 5.91
C VAL A 87 -5.50 10.88 5.50
N GLY A 88 -6.66 10.70 6.14
CA GLY A 88 -7.64 9.67 5.75
C GLY A 88 -8.11 9.83 4.30
N TYR A 89 -8.46 11.07 3.92
CA TYR A 89 -8.82 11.40 2.54
C TYR A 89 -7.70 11.03 1.55
N LEU A 90 -6.47 11.48 1.80
CA LEU A 90 -5.33 11.18 0.93
C LEU A 90 -5.11 9.67 0.76
N ARG A 91 -5.18 8.92 1.86
CA ARG A 91 -5.02 7.47 1.85
C ARG A 91 -6.08 6.80 0.98
N THR A 92 -7.34 7.16 1.18
CA THR A 92 -8.47 6.64 0.38
C THR A 92 -8.35 7.04 -1.10
N ALA A 93 -7.97 8.29 -1.39
CA ALA A 93 -7.78 8.77 -2.75
C ALA A 93 -6.66 8.02 -3.48
N VAL A 94 -5.52 7.78 -2.83
CA VAL A 94 -4.40 7.01 -3.39
C VAL A 94 -4.80 5.56 -3.66
N VAL A 95 -5.49 4.92 -2.73
CA VAL A 95 -5.99 3.55 -2.92
C VAL A 95 -6.94 3.47 -4.12
N ASN A 96 -7.91 4.37 -4.19
CA ASN A 96 -8.89 4.40 -5.28
C ASN A 96 -8.25 4.74 -6.63
N GLY A 97 -7.30 5.68 -6.65
CA GLY A 97 -6.50 6.03 -7.83
C GLY A 97 -5.70 4.83 -8.34
N SER A 98 -4.96 4.15 -7.46
CA SER A 98 -4.20 2.94 -7.78
C SER A 98 -5.09 1.84 -8.37
N ARG A 99 -6.25 1.59 -7.77
CA ARG A 99 -7.23 0.62 -8.29
C ARG A 99 -7.78 1.00 -9.66
N SER A 100 -8.03 2.28 -9.89
CA SER A 100 -8.49 2.78 -11.19
C SER A 100 -7.44 2.55 -12.28
N VAL A 101 -6.16 2.75 -11.96
CA VAL A 101 -5.04 2.44 -12.86
C VAL A 101 -4.99 0.94 -13.17
N LEU A 102 -5.03 0.08 -12.15
CA LEU A 102 -5.01 -1.37 -12.33
C LEU A 102 -6.18 -1.88 -13.17
N ARG A 103 -7.38 -1.32 -12.96
CA ARG A 103 -8.57 -1.65 -13.76
C ARG A 103 -8.39 -1.25 -15.21
N ARG A 104 -7.90 -0.03 -15.49
CA ARG A 104 -7.62 0.43 -16.87
C ARG A 104 -6.56 -0.44 -17.54
N ARG A 105 -5.48 -0.81 -16.82
CA ARG A 105 -4.44 -1.71 -17.34
C ARG A 105 -4.98 -3.11 -17.66
N LYS A 106 -5.88 -3.64 -16.83
CA LYS A 106 -6.55 -4.92 -17.11
C LYS A 106 -7.35 -4.83 -18.41
N THR A 107 -8.18 -3.79 -18.56
CA THR A 107 -8.97 -3.56 -19.78
C THR A 107 -8.07 -3.36 -21.01
N ALA A 108 -6.93 -2.65 -20.85
CA ALA A 108 -5.98 -2.46 -21.94
C ALA A 108 -5.18 -3.74 -22.27
N ARG A 109 -4.88 -4.61 -21.29
CA ARG A 109 -4.22 -5.92 -21.52
C ARG A 109 -5.07 -6.90 -22.27
N ASP A 110 -6.37 -6.83 -22.12
CA ASP A 110 -7.30 -7.61 -22.97
C ASP A 110 -7.21 -7.17 -24.44
N TYR A 111 -6.49 -6.04 -24.73
CA TYR A 111 -6.27 -5.44 -26.04
C TYR A 111 -4.80 -5.39 -26.50
N THR A 112 -3.80 -5.56 -25.61
CA THR A 112 -2.36 -5.36 -25.92
C THR A 112 -1.47 -6.36 -25.15
N PRO A 113 -0.35 -6.88 -25.77
CA PRO A 113 0.57 -7.80 -25.10
C PRO A 113 1.29 -7.17 -23.90
N PRO A 114 1.81 -7.99 -22.95
CA PRO A 114 2.34 -7.50 -21.68
C PRO A 114 3.59 -6.63 -21.88
N HIS A 115 3.57 -5.43 -21.33
CA HIS A 115 4.70 -4.52 -21.26
C HIS A 115 5.69 -4.97 -20.18
N VAL A 116 6.98 -5.02 -20.52
CA VAL A 116 8.08 -5.37 -19.62
C VAL A 116 8.19 -4.31 -18.51
N ALA A 117 8.31 -4.76 -17.26
CA ALA A 117 8.49 -3.90 -16.10
C ALA A 117 9.77 -3.04 -16.26
N ASN A 118 9.63 -1.72 -16.22
CA ASN A 118 10.74 -0.79 -16.40
C ASN A 118 11.63 -0.69 -15.14
N ALA A 119 12.95 -0.60 -15.37
CA ALA A 119 14.03 -0.59 -14.37
C ALA A 119 14.05 0.61 -13.40
N ARG A 120 13.13 1.58 -13.50
CA ARG A 120 13.04 2.78 -12.65
C ARG A 120 12.48 2.52 -11.24
N SER A 121 11.91 1.34 -10.98
CA SER A 121 11.47 0.94 -9.63
C SER A 121 12.64 0.66 -8.68
N ALA A 122 13.84 0.47 -9.20
CA ALA A 122 15.02 0.10 -8.41
C ALA A 122 15.50 1.23 -7.47
N GLU A 123 15.41 2.50 -7.87
CA GLU A 123 15.94 3.62 -7.09
C GLU A 123 15.08 3.93 -5.84
N SER A 124 13.76 3.92 -5.97
CA SER A 124 12.85 4.09 -4.82
C SER A 124 12.88 2.92 -3.85
N LEU A 125 13.24 1.72 -4.33
CA LEU A 125 13.42 0.53 -3.53
C LEU A 125 14.84 0.42 -2.95
N ALA A 126 15.85 1.04 -3.58
CA ALA A 126 17.24 1.03 -3.12
C ALA A 126 17.45 1.72 -1.76
N MET A 127 16.54 2.61 -1.35
CA MET A 127 16.55 3.23 -0.03
C MET A 127 15.96 2.35 1.08
N LEU A 128 15.40 1.19 0.73
CA LEU A 128 14.87 0.22 1.69
C LEU A 128 15.99 -0.71 2.18
N THR A 129 15.88 -1.18 3.43
CA THR A 129 16.76 -2.23 3.94
C THR A 129 16.59 -3.51 3.10
N ALA A 130 17.59 -4.39 3.12
CA ALA A 130 17.52 -5.69 2.40
C ALA A 130 16.30 -6.52 2.79
N GLU A 131 15.91 -6.48 4.07
CA GLU A 131 14.71 -7.16 4.57
C GLU A 131 13.43 -6.59 3.96
N HIS A 132 13.30 -5.26 3.88
CA HIS A 132 12.17 -4.60 3.25
C HIS A 132 12.10 -4.87 1.74
N GLN A 133 13.25 -4.86 1.05
CA GLN A 133 13.32 -5.24 -0.36
C GLN A 133 12.84 -6.68 -0.58
N ALA A 134 13.22 -7.60 0.30
CA ALA A 134 12.78 -8.99 0.24
C ALA A 134 11.25 -9.12 0.39
N VAL A 135 10.65 -8.37 1.31
CA VAL A 135 9.18 -8.35 1.51
C VAL A 135 8.46 -7.76 0.30
N VAL A 136 8.93 -6.63 -0.25
CA VAL A 136 8.36 -6.02 -1.46
C VAL A 136 8.41 -6.98 -2.65
N ALA A 137 9.55 -7.66 -2.83
CA ALA A 137 9.72 -8.65 -3.89
C ALA A 137 8.88 -9.92 -3.65
N ALA A 138 8.55 -10.27 -2.43
CA ALA A 138 7.63 -11.36 -2.11
C ALA A 138 6.16 -10.94 -2.33
N LEU A 139 5.80 -9.71 -1.97
CA LEU A 139 4.47 -9.15 -2.23
C LEU A 139 4.13 -9.13 -3.73
N SER A 140 5.11 -8.81 -4.59
CA SER A 140 4.89 -8.78 -6.05
C SER A 140 4.54 -10.15 -6.64
N GLN A 141 4.89 -11.25 -5.96
CA GLN A 141 4.58 -12.62 -6.38
C GLN A 141 3.18 -13.09 -5.94
N LEU A 142 2.53 -12.34 -5.04
CA LEU A 142 1.16 -12.68 -4.63
C LEU A 142 0.15 -12.39 -5.74
N PRO A 143 -0.95 -13.15 -5.79
CA PRO A 143 -2.10 -12.78 -6.60
C PRO A 143 -2.54 -11.33 -6.29
N PRO A 144 -2.93 -10.52 -7.30
CA PRO A 144 -3.20 -9.10 -7.14
C PRO A 144 -4.15 -8.76 -5.98
N ARG A 145 -5.20 -9.54 -5.79
CA ARG A 145 -6.17 -9.32 -4.71
C ARG A 145 -5.59 -9.61 -3.32
N GLN A 146 -4.72 -10.61 -3.19
CA GLN A 146 -4.06 -10.94 -1.93
C GLN A 146 -3.05 -9.83 -1.57
N ARG A 147 -2.26 -9.38 -2.52
CA ARG A 147 -1.32 -8.26 -2.37
C ARG A 147 -2.07 -6.99 -1.95
N GLU A 148 -3.14 -6.63 -2.66
CA GLU A 148 -3.97 -5.46 -2.36
C GLU A 148 -4.44 -5.47 -0.89
N VAL A 149 -5.04 -6.56 -0.43
CA VAL A 149 -5.56 -6.66 0.94
C VAL A 149 -4.45 -6.53 1.99
N LEU A 150 -3.29 -7.17 1.78
CA LEU A 150 -2.17 -7.04 2.72
C LEU A 150 -1.58 -5.63 2.76
N VAL A 151 -1.37 -5.02 1.59
CA VAL A 151 -0.85 -3.65 1.49
C VAL A 151 -1.80 -2.68 2.17
N LEU A 152 -3.10 -2.78 1.94
CA LEU A 152 -4.09 -1.90 2.57
C LEU A 152 -4.14 -2.10 4.09
N ARG A 153 -4.04 -3.33 4.57
CA ARG A 153 -4.13 -3.64 6.01
C ARG A 153 -2.88 -3.20 6.77
N TYR A 154 -1.69 -3.59 6.31
CA TYR A 154 -0.45 -3.45 7.09
C TYR A 154 0.33 -2.19 6.76
N TYR A 155 0.33 -1.77 5.51
CA TYR A 155 1.00 -0.54 5.10
C TYR A 155 0.04 0.66 5.09
N GLY A 156 -1.16 0.48 4.53
CA GLY A 156 -2.20 1.50 4.47
C GLY A 156 -2.88 1.77 5.80
N ASP A 157 -2.78 0.87 6.78
CA ASP A 157 -3.41 0.98 8.09
C ASP A 157 -4.94 1.11 8.04
N LEU A 158 -5.55 0.42 7.07
CA LEU A 158 -6.98 0.39 6.92
C LEU A 158 -7.60 -0.72 7.77
N SER A 159 -8.72 -0.43 8.40
CA SER A 159 -9.58 -1.41 9.04
C SER A 159 -10.21 -2.38 8.01
N GLU A 160 -10.68 -3.52 8.46
CA GLU A 160 -11.40 -4.47 7.58
C GLU A 160 -12.64 -3.84 6.93
N ALA A 161 -13.28 -2.87 7.60
CA ALA A 161 -14.41 -2.15 7.05
C ALA A 161 -14.01 -1.23 5.89
N GLU A 162 -12.94 -0.43 6.09
CA GLU A 162 -12.41 0.47 5.07
C GLU A 162 -11.86 -0.32 3.88
N ILE A 163 -11.18 -1.46 4.12
CA ILE A 163 -10.72 -2.34 3.05
C ILE A 163 -11.92 -2.91 2.27
N ALA A 164 -12.95 -3.36 2.95
CA ALA A 164 -14.16 -3.89 2.31
C ALA A 164 -14.83 -2.84 1.41
N GLU A 165 -14.98 -1.62 1.92
CA GLU A 165 -15.50 -0.47 1.17
C GLU A 165 -14.61 -0.13 -0.03
N ALA A 166 -13.31 0.08 0.19
CA ALA A 166 -12.35 0.42 -0.85
C ALA A 166 -12.25 -0.65 -1.94
N THR A 167 -12.36 -1.93 -1.58
CA THR A 167 -12.17 -3.04 -2.52
C THR A 167 -13.45 -3.62 -3.10
N GLY A 168 -14.61 -3.25 -2.58
CA GLY A 168 -15.92 -3.76 -3.01
C GLY A 168 -16.15 -5.24 -2.67
N ILE A 169 -15.52 -5.76 -1.61
CA ILE A 169 -15.72 -7.13 -1.11
C ILE A 169 -16.24 -7.12 0.32
N SER A 170 -16.83 -8.22 0.80
CA SER A 170 -17.33 -8.31 2.17
C SER A 170 -16.19 -8.33 3.20
N LYS A 171 -16.44 -7.87 4.44
CA LYS A 171 -15.48 -7.97 5.56
C LYS A 171 -14.99 -9.41 5.79
N GLY A 172 -15.89 -10.40 5.68
CA GLY A 172 -15.52 -11.81 5.78
C GLY A 172 -14.54 -12.23 4.69
N THR A 173 -14.72 -11.73 3.45
CA THR A 173 -13.79 -11.95 2.35
C THR A 173 -12.46 -11.25 2.58
N VAL A 174 -12.44 -10.04 3.14
CA VAL A 174 -11.21 -9.35 3.54
C VAL A 174 -10.41 -10.20 4.52
N LYS A 175 -11.04 -10.66 5.61
CA LYS A 175 -10.41 -11.49 6.64
C LYS A 175 -9.83 -12.78 6.06
N SER A 176 -10.62 -13.54 5.30
CA SER A 176 -10.16 -14.79 4.71
C SER A 176 -9.07 -14.60 3.64
N THR A 177 -9.13 -13.49 2.88
CA THR A 177 -8.10 -13.15 1.90
C THR A 177 -6.80 -12.74 2.59
N ALA A 178 -6.87 -11.94 3.66
CA ALA A 178 -5.69 -11.56 4.43
C ALA A 178 -4.98 -12.78 5.04
N SER A 179 -5.72 -13.72 5.63
CA SER A 179 -5.14 -14.96 6.16
C SER A 179 -4.40 -15.76 5.09
N ARG A 180 -5.08 -16.05 3.97
CA ARG A 180 -4.46 -16.79 2.84
C ARG A 180 -3.27 -16.06 2.24
N ALA A 181 -3.31 -14.74 2.20
CA ALA A 181 -2.23 -13.92 1.69
C ALA A 181 -0.99 -13.95 2.61
N LEU A 182 -1.17 -13.92 3.93
CA LEU A 182 -0.09 -14.06 4.89
C LEU A 182 0.58 -15.44 4.79
N ASP A 183 -0.22 -16.52 4.70
CA ASP A 183 0.29 -17.87 4.54
C ASP A 183 1.09 -18.02 3.23
N ALA A 184 0.61 -17.42 2.15
CA ALA A 184 1.31 -17.42 0.87
C ALA A 184 2.62 -16.61 0.92
N LEU A 185 2.57 -15.41 1.52
CA LEU A 185 3.74 -14.54 1.67
C LEU A 185 4.83 -15.21 2.52
N GLN A 186 4.45 -15.86 3.63
CA GLN A 186 5.37 -16.61 4.46
C GLN A 186 6.06 -17.74 3.67
N ARG A 187 5.31 -18.50 2.88
CA ARG A 187 5.89 -19.57 2.04
C ARG A 187 6.88 -19.03 1.01
N ILE A 188 6.56 -17.90 0.37
CA ILE A 188 7.46 -17.26 -0.60
C ILE A 188 8.73 -16.79 0.08
N MET A 189 8.63 -16.20 1.28
CA MET A 189 9.82 -15.73 2.03
C MET A 189 10.66 -16.87 2.60
N ALA A 190 10.07 -17.99 2.98
CA ALA A 190 10.79 -19.17 3.48
C ALA A 190 11.51 -19.95 2.37
N ALA A 191 11.11 -19.81 1.12
CA ALA A 191 11.72 -20.47 -0.04
C ALA A 191 12.93 -19.71 -0.62
N ARG A 192 13.31 -18.60 -0.03
CA ARG A 192 14.46 -17.76 -0.42
C ARG A 192 15.68 -18.04 0.44
#